data_9a1a53929d9f24aca3246891721794f5
#
_entry.id   9a1a53929d9f24aca3246891721794f5
#
_cell.length_a   1.000
_cell.length_b   1.000
_cell.length_c   1.000
_cell.angle_alpha   90.00
_cell.angle_beta   90.00
_cell.angle_gamma   90.00
#
_symmetry.space_group_name_H-M   'P 1'
#
loop_
_entity.id
_entity.type
_entity.pdbx_description
1 polymer ?
#
loop_
_entity_poly.entity_id
_entity_poly.type
_entity_poly.pdbx_seq_one_letter_code
_entity_poly.pdbx_strand_id
1 'polypeptide(L)'
;MILKSIDGPKSSFYKGVGILLIVIHNFMILVKDTPGHNEFDFDPERFQLLIRTLQEAPEEVFRLIPTYLGHFGVHIFIFLSAYGLTKKYLHAPPNFLPFIKSRVKKLYLPFLLAVVGWMVITTLFKGPTIGGEIIFSALDSI
;
A
#
# COMPACT_ATOMS: atom_id res chain seq x y z
N MET A 1 10.24 25.27 20.56
CA MET A 1 10.01 23.80 20.61
C MET A 1 10.82 23.17 19.49
N ILE A 2 11.99 22.57 19.80
CA ILE A 2 12.85 21.95 18.77
C ILE A 2 12.20 20.62 18.41
N LEU A 3 11.61 20.53 17.23
CA LEU A 3 11.10 19.27 16.68
C LEU A 3 12.28 18.28 16.64
N LYS A 4 12.27 17.33 17.55
CA LYS A 4 13.27 16.26 17.60
C LYS A 4 13.24 15.55 16.25
N SER A 5 14.27 15.72 15.43
CA SER A 5 14.30 15.19 14.06
C SER A 5 14.15 13.66 14.12
N ILE A 6 13.30 13.13 13.25
CA ILE A 6 13.14 11.68 13.11
C ILE A 6 14.46 11.12 12.58
N ASP A 7 15.11 10.26 13.37
CA ASP A 7 16.34 9.57 12.98
C ASP A 7 16.07 8.42 11.97
N GLY A 8 17.12 7.93 11.33
CA GLY A 8 17.01 6.88 10.31
C GLY A 8 16.30 5.60 10.80
N PRO A 9 16.68 5.03 11.95
CA PRO A 9 16.03 3.83 12.49
C PRO A 9 14.54 4.02 12.76
N LYS A 10 14.15 5.13 13.38
CA LYS A 10 12.73 5.44 13.63
C LYS A 10 11.95 5.64 12.33
N SER A 11 12.52 6.35 11.36
CA SER A 11 11.89 6.51 10.04
C SER A 11 11.68 5.16 9.36
N SER A 12 12.64 4.24 9.44
CA SER A 12 12.53 2.90 8.88
C SER A 12 11.46 2.06 9.58
N PHE A 13 11.38 2.15 10.91
CA PHE A 13 10.33 1.48 11.69
C PHE A 13 8.93 1.95 11.28
N TYR A 14 8.69 3.27 11.26
CA TYR A 14 7.38 3.81 10.88
C TYR A 14 7.00 3.51 9.42
N LYS A 15 7.97 3.47 8.51
CA LYS A 15 7.74 3.00 7.13
C LYS A 15 7.33 1.53 7.10
N GLY A 16 7.96 0.69 7.91
CA GLY A 16 7.58 -0.72 8.05
C GLY A 16 6.15 -0.87 8.56
N VAL A 17 5.76 -0.10 9.58
CA VAL A 17 4.37 -0.06 10.06
C VAL A 17 3.42 0.41 8.95
N GLY A 18 3.76 1.45 8.20
CA GLY A 18 2.96 1.92 7.06
C GLY A 18 2.75 0.83 6.00
N ILE A 19 3.81 0.10 5.63
CA ILE A 19 3.72 -1.01 4.68
C ILE A 19 2.83 -2.12 5.24
N LEU A 20 2.97 -2.48 6.51
CA LEU A 20 2.14 -3.51 7.15
C LEU A 20 0.66 -3.12 7.12
N LEU A 21 0.34 -1.87 7.43
CA LEU A 21 -1.04 -1.35 7.36
C LEU A 21 -1.61 -1.46 5.93
N ILE A 22 -0.82 -1.13 4.90
CA ILE A 22 -1.22 -1.24 3.49
C ILE A 22 -1.50 -2.71 3.14
N VAL A 23 -0.61 -3.63 3.54
CA VAL A 23 -0.77 -5.06 3.24
C VAL A 23 -2.02 -5.62 3.91
N ILE A 24 -2.24 -5.33 5.20
CA ILE A 24 -3.41 -5.80 5.93
C ILE A 24 -4.69 -5.20 5.33
N HIS A 25 -4.69 -3.91 5.00
CA HIS A 25 -5.81 -3.23 4.35
C HIS A 25 -6.23 -3.93 3.05
N ASN A 26 -5.29 -4.10 2.12
CA ASN A 26 -5.57 -4.74 0.85
C ASN A 26 -6.02 -6.21 1.02
N PHE A 27 -5.40 -6.94 1.95
CA PHE A 27 -5.80 -8.31 2.25
C PHE A 27 -7.24 -8.38 2.78
N MET A 28 -7.60 -7.51 3.72
CA MET A 28 -8.94 -7.53 4.31
C MET A 28 -10.05 -7.16 3.31
N ILE A 29 -9.78 -6.23 2.38
CA ILE A 29 -10.71 -5.90 1.29
C ILE A 29 -10.92 -7.10 0.37
N LEU A 30 -9.86 -7.85 0.04
CA LEU A 30 -9.94 -9.03 -0.82
C LEU A 30 -10.71 -10.19 -0.18
N VAL A 31 -10.68 -10.30 1.17
CA VAL A 31 -11.38 -11.40 1.87
C VAL A 31 -12.89 -11.21 1.88
N LYS A 32 -13.36 -9.99 2.10
CA LYS A 32 -14.79 -9.70 2.17
C LYS A 32 -15.01 -8.22 1.92
N ASP A 33 -16.09 -7.92 1.19
CA ASP A 33 -16.52 -6.53 1.00
C ASP A 33 -16.71 -5.81 2.33
N THR A 34 -16.28 -4.54 2.37
CA THR A 34 -16.16 -3.79 3.62
C THR A 34 -17.19 -2.68 3.67
N PRO A 35 -18.22 -2.82 4.51
CA PRO A 35 -19.18 -1.74 4.72
C PRO A 35 -18.48 -0.53 5.34
N GLY A 36 -18.86 0.66 4.91
CA GLY A 36 -18.36 1.91 5.46
C GLY A 36 -16.96 2.32 5.00
N HIS A 37 -16.42 1.70 3.95
CA HIS A 37 -15.12 2.07 3.40
C HIS A 37 -15.13 3.47 2.78
N ASN A 38 -14.35 4.39 3.35
CA ASN A 38 -14.18 5.79 2.92
C ASN A 38 -12.72 6.00 2.54
N GLU A 39 -12.39 5.92 1.24
CA GLU A 39 -11.00 5.99 0.81
C GLU A 39 -10.61 7.37 0.28
N PHE A 40 -11.43 7.96 -0.57
CA PHE A 40 -11.10 9.21 -1.26
C PHE A 40 -11.93 10.40 -0.80
N ASP A 41 -13.22 10.19 -0.58
CA ASP A 41 -14.15 11.22 -0.14
C ASP A 41 -14.83 10.80 1.16
N PHE A 42 -14.93 11.74 2.12
CA PHE A 42 -15.63 11.46 3.35
C PHE A 42 -17.14 11.45 3.11
N ASP A 43 -17.74 10.29 3.29
CA ASP A 43 -19.17 10.06 3.22
C ASP A 43 -19.71 9.78 4.64
N PRO A 44 -20.54 10.67 5.21
CA PRO A 44 -21.10 10.48 6.55
C PRO A 44 -21.96 9.21 6.69
N GLU A 45 -22.66 8.81 5.63
CA GLU A 45 -23.52 7.62 5.67
C GLU A 45 -22.67 6.34 5.76
N ARG A 46 -21.56 6.27 5.01
CA ARG A 46 -20.59 5.19 5.12
C ARG A 46 -19.94 5.13 6.49
N PHE A 47 -19.63 6.28 7.08
CA PHE A 47 -19.09 6.33 8.43
C PHE A 47 -20.09 5.84 9.47
N GLN A 48 -21.36 6.22 9.35
CA GLN A 48 -22.43 5.72 10.21
C GLN A 48 -22.63 4.21 10.03
N LEU A 49 -22.54 3.71 8.82
CA LEU A 49 -22.62 2.28 8.53
C LEU A 49 -21.47 1.52 9.21
N LEU A 50 -20.23 2.05 9.16
CA LEU A 50 -19.09 1.49 9.89
C LEU A 50 -19.38 1.39 11.39
N ILE A 51 -19.83 2.49 12.01
CA ILE A 51 -20.13 2.52 13.45
C ILE A 51 -21.23 1.52 13.82
N ARG A 52 -22.31 1.49 13.02
CA ARG A 52 -23.41 0.53 13.21
C ARG A 52 -22.92 -0.91 13.12
N THR A 53 -22.15 -1.23 12.09
CA THR A 53 -21.59 -2.58 11.93
C THR A 53 -20.70 -2.98 13.10
N LEU A 54 -19.88 -2.06 13.63
CA LEU A 54 -19.06 -2.34 14.81
C LEU A 54 -19.88 -2.57 16.08
N GLN A 55 -21.06 -1.94 16.20
CA GLN A 55 -21.97 -2.14 17.33
C GLN A 55 -22.75 -3.45 17.23
N GLU A 56 -23.20 -3.82 16.03
CA GLU A 56 -24.01 -5.01 15.75
C GLU A 56 -23.19 -6.30 15.65
N ALA A 57 -21.95 -6.19 15.18
CA ALA A 57 -21.00 -7.30 14.96
C ALA A 57 -19.60 -6.97 15.47
N PRO A 58 -19.38 -6.94 16.80
CA PRO A 58 -18.10 -6.55 17.39
C PRO A 58 -16.93 -7.47 17.00
N GLU A 59 -17.19 -8.69 16.58
CA GLU A 59 -16.19 -9.63 16.03
C GLU A 59 -15.56 -9.14 14.73
N GLU A 60 -16.26 -8.31 13.97
CA GLU A 60 -15.76 -7.72 12.73
C GLU A 60 -14.73 -6.58 12.96
N VAL A 61 -14.52 -6.15 14.21
CA VAL A 61 -13.61 -5.05 14.55
C VAL A 61 -12.18 -5.28 14.03
N PHE A 62 -11.69 -6.52 14.13
CA PHE A 62 -10.34 -6.89 13.68
C PHE A 62 -10.17 -6.82 12.16
N ARG A 63 -11.27 -6.88 11.42
CA ARG A 63 -11.29 -6.73 9.97
C ARG A 63 -11.56 -5.29 9.55
N LEU A 64 -12.55 -4.66 10.14
CA LEU A 64 -13.02 -3.32 9.73
C LEU A 64 -12.03 -2.21 10.08
N ILE A 65 -11.42 -2.24 11.27
CA ILE A 65 -10.47 -1.21 11.68
C ILE A 65 -9.24 -1.16 10.76
N PRO A 66 -8.53 -2.27 10.49
CA PRO A 66 -7.44 -2.24 9.53
C PRO A 66 -7.87 -1.83 8.11
N THR A 67 -9.05 -2.24 7.68
CA THR A 67 -9.57 -1.86 6.36
C THR A 67 -9.83 -0.35 6.28
N TYR A 68 -10.39 0.23 7.33
CA TYR A 68 -10.68 1.67 7.38
C TYR A 68 -9.41 2.52 7.55
N LEU A 69 -8.49 2.09 8.41
CA LEU A 69 -7.28 2.86 8.74
C LEU A 69 -6.09 2.58 7.82
N GLY A 70 -6.09 1.46 7.12
CA GLY A 70 -4.89 0.99 6.41
C GLY A 70 -4.44 1.89 5.27
N HIS A 71 -5.34 2.64 4.62
CA HIS A 71 -4.98 3.60 3.59
C HIS A 71 -4.10 4.75 4.13
N PHE A 72 -4.20 5.10 5.43
CA PHE A 72 -3.30 6.06 6.06
C PHE A 72 -1.84 5.58 6.06
N GLY A 73 -1.60 4.29 5.95
CA GLY A 73 -0.27 3.72 5.79
C GLY A 73 0.47 4.27 4.57
N VAL A 74 -0.25 4.51 3.47
CA VAL A 74 0.29 5.13 2.25
C VAL A 74 0.77 6.56 2.54
N HIS A 75 -0.04 7.35 3.22
CA HIS A 75 0.30 8.73 3.58
C HIS A 75 1.53 8.80 4.49
N ILE A 76 1.59 7.95 5.51
CA ILE A 76 2.73 7.83 6.42
C ILE A 76 3.99 7.46 5.63
N PHE A 77 3.91 6.47 4.75
CA PHE A 77 5.03 6.01 3.94
C PHE A 77 5.55 7.10 3.00
N ILE A 78 4.65 7.79 2.29
CA ILE A 78 5.00 8.88 1.36
C ILE A 78 5.64 10.03 2.14
N PHE A 79 5.01 10.49 3.24
CA PHE A 79 5.52 11.58 4.06
C PHE A 79 6.93 11.30 4.58
N LEU A 80 7.14 10.14 5.21
CA LEU A 80 8.45 9.78 5.76
C LEU A 80 9.50 9.56 4.66
N SER A 81 9.08 9.14 3.48
CA SER A 81 9.98 8.98 2.33
C SER A 81 10.42 10.33 1.78
N ALA A 82 9.47 11.26 1.61
CA ALA A 82 9.76 12.63 1.21
C ALA A 82 10.63 13.35 2.24
N TYR A 83 10.28 13.26 3.54
CA TYR A 83 11.07 13.83 4.63
C TYR A 83 12.52 13.31 4.62
N GLY A 84 12.70 12.00 4.51
CA GLY A 84 14.04 11.39 4.47
C GLY A 84 14.86 11.83 3.25
N LEU A 85 14.22 11.99 2.09
CA LEU A 85 14.85 12.51 0.87
C LEU A 85 15.27 13.97 1.04
N THR A 86 14.35 14.81 1.50
CA THR A 86 14.62 16.23 1.75
C THR A 86 15.80 16.40 2.73
N LYS A 87 15.76 15.70 3.86
CA LYS A 87 16.84 15.73 4.85
C LYS A 87 18.19 15.29 4.27
N LYS A 88 18.19 14.26 3.44
CA LYS A 88 19.42 13.73 2.83
C LYS A 88 20.03 14.69 1.82
N TYR A 89 19.20 15.39 1.03
CA TYR A 89 19.64 16.20 -0.09
C TYR A 89 19.50 17.71 0.13
N LEU A 90 19.25 18.14 1.37
CA LEU A 90 19.07 19.55 1.73
C LEU A 90 20.29 20.41 1.38
N HIS A 91 21.51 19.87 1.58
CA HIS A 91 22.76 20.60 1.38
C HIS A 91 23.56 20.16 0.13
N ALA A 92 23.18 19.02 -0.47
CA ALA A 92 23.86 18.49 -1.64
C ALA A 92 22.84 17.82 -2.56
N PRO A 93 22.31 18.51 -3.58
CA PRO A 93 21.37 17.94 -4.50
C PRO A 93 22.00 16.75 -5.24
N PRO A 94 21.28 15.66 -5.46
CA PRO A 94 21.81 14.49 -6.13
C PRO A 94 21.97 14.75 -7.62
N ASN A 95 22.93 14.12 -8.26
CA ASN A 95 22.92 14.01 -9.72
C ASN A 95 21.65 13.29 -10.17
N PHE A 96 20.86 13.94 -11.02
CA PHE A 96 19.51 13.49 -11.38
C PHE A 96 19.47 12.07 -11.96
N LEU A 97 20.29 11.81 -12.99
CA LEU A 97 20.29 10.51 -13.69
C LEU A 97 20.66 9.30 -12.80
N PRO A 98 21.79 9.34 -12.04
CA PRO A 98 22.12 8.27 -11.10
C PRO A 98 21.08 8.09 -10.00
N PHE A 99 20.48 9.18 -9.54
CA PHE A 99 19.42 9.14 -8.54
C PHE A 99 18.19 8.38 -9.07
N ILE A 100 17.65 8.77 -10.24
CA ILE A 100 16.49 8.12 -10.86
C ILE A 100 16.79 6.65 -11.16
N LYS A 101 17.92 6.34 -11.77
CA LYS A 101 18.32 4.96 -12.07
C LYS A 101 18.34 4.07 -10.82
N SER A 102 18.90 4.60 -9.73
CA SER A 102 18.93 3.87 -8.45
C SER A 102 17.52 3.62 -7.88
N ARG A 103 16.60 4.58 -8.01
CA ARG A 103 15.22 4.45 -7.53
C ARG A 103 14.41 3.49 -8.38
N VAL A 104 14.50 3.64 -9.69
CA VAL A 104 13.86 2.72 -10.65
C VAL A 104 14.30 1.29 -10.39
N LYS A 105 15.61 1.03 -10.28
CA LYS A 105 16.11 -0.32 -10.00
C LYS A 105 15.54 -0.90 -8.69
N LYS A 106 15.48 -0.09 -7.62
CA LYS A 106 14.97 -0.53 -6.31
C LYS A 106 13.46 -0.81 -6.30
N LEU A 107 12.70 -0.15 -7.17
CA LEU A 107 11.25 -0.36 -7.29
C LEU A 107 10.93 -1.49 -8.28
N TYR A 108 11.53 -1.44 -9.45
CA TYR A 108 11.22 -2.38 -10.55
C TYR A 108 11.67 -3.80 -10.26
N LEU A 109 12.83 -3.99 -9.63
CA LEU A 109 13.33 -5.34 -9.38
C LEU A 109 12.42 -6.15 -8.45
N PRO A 110 12.01 -5.65 -7.25
CA PRO A 110 11.05 -6.36 -6.41
C PRO A 110 9.68 -6.53 -7.08
N PHE A 111 9.22 -5.53 -7.82
CA PHE A 111 7.95 -5.61 -8.56
C PHE A 111 8.01 -6.72 -9.62
N LEU A 112 9.05 -6.77 -10.43
CA LEU A 112 9.24 -7.80 -11.45
C LEU A 112 9.29 -9.20 -10.82
N LEU A 113 10.02 -9.36 -9.71
CA LEU A 113 10.08 -10.62 -8.97
C LEU A 113 8.70 -11.03 -8.44
N ALA A 114 7.91 -10.09 -7.94
CA ALA A 114 6.55 -10.35 -7.46
C ALA A 114 5.63 -10.77 -8.62
N VAL A 115 5.69 -10.10 -9.77
CA VAL A 115 4.90 -10.45 -10.96
C VAL A 115 5.28 -11.83 -11.49
N VAL A 116 6.58 -12.10 -11.64
CA VAL A 116 7.06 -13.42 -12.07
C VAL A 116 6.64 -14.50 -11.08
N GLY A 117 6.82 -14.26 -9.78
CA GLY A 117 6.38 -15.19 -8.73
C GLY A 117 4.87 -15.47 -8.79
N TRP A 118 4.07 -14.43 -8.98
CA TRP A 118 2.62 -14.57 -9.16
C TRP A 118 2.27 -15.38 -10.41
N MET A 119 2.91 -15.11 -11.54
CA MET A 119 2.70 -15.88 -12.78
C MET A 119 3.07 -17.37 -12.60
N VAL A 120 4.19 -17.65 -11.95
CA VAL A 120 4.60 -19.03 -11.65
C VAL A 120 3.57 -19.73 -10.77
N ILE A 121 3.14 -19.08 -9.68
CA ILE A 121 2.14 -19.63 -8.75
C ILE A 121 0.82 -19.89 -9.48
N THR A 122 0.32 -18.95 -10.24
CA THR A 122 -0.95 -19.10 -10.97
C THR A 122 -0.87 -20.22 -12.00
N THR A 123 0.24 -20.33 -12.72
CA THR A 123 0.46 -21.40 -13.71
C THR A 123 0.51 -22.79 -13.03
N LEU A 124 1.18 -22.90 -11.89
CA LEU A 124 1.29 -24.17 -11.17
C LEU A 124 -0.03 -24.64 -10.54
N PHE A 125 -0.82 -23.71 -9.99
CA PHE A 125 -2.04 -24.06 -9.24
C PHE A 125 -3.34 -24.00 -10.05
N LYS A 126 -3.40 -23.22 -11.13
CA LYS A 126 -4.63 -23.02 -11.93
C LYS A 126 -4.55 -23.57 -13.36
N GLY A 127 -3.38 -24.08 -13.79
CA GLY A 127 -3.16 -24.54 -15.15
C GLY A 127 -2.97 -23.38 -16.16
N PRO A 128 -2.64 -23.65 -17.42
CA PRO A 128 -2.20 -22.65 -18.41
C PRO A 128 -3.28 -21.69 -18.92
N THR A 129 -4.54 -21.82 -18.49
CA THR A 129 -5.70 -21.12 -19.08
C THR A 129 -5.92 -19.68 -18.62
N ILE A 130 -5.36 -19.24 -17.50
CA ILE A 130 -5.72 -17.93 -16.91
C ILE A 130 -4.73 -16.81 -17.29
N GLY A 131 -3.49 -17.13 -17.65
CA GLY A 131 -2.51 -16.12 -18.06
C GLY A 131 -2.85 -15.44 -19.40
N GLY A 132 -3.50 -16.18 -20.32
CA GLY A 132 -3.90 -15.66 -21.62
C GLY A 132 -5.06 -14.67 -21.56
N GLU A 133 -6.10 -14.99 -20.81
CA GLU A 133 -7.31 -14.15 -20.77
C GLU A 133 -7.10 -12.80 -20.10
N ILE A 134 -6.25 -12.72 -19.04
CA ILE A 134 -5.95 -11.45 -18.36
C ILE A 134 -5.12 -10.53 -19.27
N ILE A 135 -4.17 -11.07 -20.01
CA ILE A 135 -3.33 -10.29 -20.95
C ILE A 135 -4.19 -9.83 -22.13
N PHE A 136 -5.06 -10.69 -22.67
CA PHE A 136 -5.95 -10.33 -23.79
C PHE A 136 -6.99 -9.31 -23.37
N SER A 137 -7.65 -9.45 -22.20
CA SER A 137 -8.64 -8.46 -21.73
C SER A 137 -8.02 -7.09 -21.41
N ALA A 138 -6.75 -7.05 -20.99
CA ALA A 138 -6.04 -5.79 -20.80
C ALA A 138 -5.63 -5.12 -22.11
N LEU A 139 -5.40 -5.89 -23.17
CA LEU A 139 -5.08 -5.36 -24.51
C LEU A 139 -6.32 -4.92 -25.30
N ASP A 140 -7.46 -5.57 -25.10
CA ASP A 140 -8.74 -5.20 -25.73
C ASP A 140 -9.40 -3.95 -25.09
N SER A 141 -8.88 -3.46 -23.97
CA SER A 141 -9.36 -2.25 -23.29
C SER A 141 -8.59 -0.98 -23.66
N ILE A 142 -7.63 -1.06 -24.61
CA ILE A 142 -6.88 0.08 -25.15
C ILE A 142 -7.38 0.42 -26.54
#